data_8c9f038e794c5a412fdf38208cced3a4
#
_entry.id   8c9f038e794c5a412fdf38208cced3a4
#
_cell.length_a   1.000
_cell.length_b   1.000
_cell.length_c   1.000
_cell.angle_alpha   90.00
_cell.angle_beta   90.00
_cell.angle_gamma   90.00
#
_symmetry.space_group_name_H-M   'P 1'
#
loop_
_entity.id
_entity.type
_entity.pdbx_description
1 polymer ?
#
loop_
_entity_poly.entity_id
_entity_poly.type
_entity_poly.pdbx_seq_one_letter_code
_entity_poly.pdbx_strand_id
1 'polypeptide(L)'
;MRRFIGVLVALLSLACAAESTAAQQMASGERDRATNGFQLGQNYPNPFNPETTIPFALGEEVFVDGRPAVVSIRIFNVLAQLINHPVALGHPTGEGMPVDRLEYAQPGEFEAFWDGRDQMGRQVASGVYLMQISVNGLRPLTRKVIVMK
;
A
#
# COMPACT_ATOMS: atom_id res chain seq x y z
N MET A 1 41.78 -28.09 44.84
CA MET A 1 40.95 -29.21 44.37
C MET A 1 39.56 -28.70 43.96
N ARG A 2 39.24 -28.94 42.66
CA ARG A 2 37.91 -29.11 42.05
C ARG A 2 36.86 -28.02 42.27
N ARG A 3 36.67 -27.17 41.25
CA ARG A 3 35.57 -27.23 40.26
C ARG A 3 34.24 -26.74 40.80
N PHE A 4 33.87 -25.56 40.38
CA PHE A 4 32.54 -25.35 39.74
C PHE A 4 32.59 -24.06 38.91
N ILE A 5 33.02 -24.22 37.64
CA ILE A 5 32.72 -23.27 36.59
C ILE A 5 31.52 -23.88 35.87
N GLY A 6 30.49 -23.15 35.69
CA GLY A 6 29.45 -23.54 34.79
C GLY A 6 28.08 -22.93 35.14
N VAL A 7 27.47 -22.33 34.16
CA VAL A 7 26.10 -21.86 34.05
C VAL A 7 25.90 -20.40 34.40
N LEU A 8 26.32 -19.54 33.51
CA LEU A 8 25.66 -18.26 33.28
C LEU A 8 25.83 -17.81 31.83
N VAL A 9 25.27 -18.59 30.89
CA VAL A 9 25.08 -18.14 29.49
C VAL A 9 23.81 -18.80 28.99
N ALA A 10 22.67 -18.20 29.22
CA ALA A 10 21.44 -18.45 28.47
C ALA A 10 20.30 -17.56 28.92
N LEU A 11 20.36 -16.26 28.72
CA LEU A 11 19.17 -15.38 28.75
C LEU A 11 19.51 -14.05 28.05
N LEU A 12 19.89 -14.12 26.77
CA LEU A 12 19.98 -12.91 25.94
C LEU A 12 19.74 -13.25 24.47
N SER A 13 18.57 -13.75 24.13
CA SER A 13 18.20 -13.94 22.71
C SER A 13 16.70 -13.97 22.46
N LEU A 14 15.94 -13.02 23.06
CA LEU A 14 14.52 -12.89 22.71
C LEU A 14 14.05 -11.43 22.62
N ALA A 15 14.85 -10.53 22.09
CA ALA A 15 14.46 -9.13 21.89
C ALA A 15 14.78 -8.59 20.48
N CYS A 16 15.03 -9.43 19.49
CA CYS A 16 15.49 -8.97 18.17
C CYS A 16 14.51 -9.28 17.00
N ALA A 17 13.28 -9.70 17.26
CA ALA A 17 12.35 -10.10 16.20
C ALA A 17 11.33 -9.02 15.80
N ALA A 18 11.14 -7.97 16.60
CA ALA A 18 10.12 -6.95 16.33
C ALA A 18 10.65 -5.74 15.52
N GLU A 19 11.94 -5.47 15.57
CA GLU A 19 12.54 -4.32 14.85
C GLU A 19 12.82 -4.61 13.38
N SER A 20 12.93 -5.87 13.00
CA SER A 20 13.24 -6.26 11.61
C SER A 20 12.10 -6.01 10.62
N THR A 21 10.85 -6.02 11.09
CA THR A 21 9.68 -5.94 10.19
C THR A 21 9.44 -4.50 9.71
N ALA A 22 9.61 -3.52 10.58
CA ALA A 22 9.44 -2.11 10.21
C ALA A 22 10.57 -1.63 9.29
N ALA A 23 11.82 -2.03 9.57
CA ALA A 23 12.97 -1.70 8.74
C ALA A 23 12.90 -2.36 7.35
N GLN A 24 12.38 -3.58 7.24
CA GLN A 24 12.17 -4.26 5.96
C GLN A 24 11.04 -3.65 5.14
N GLN A 25 9.98 -3.17 5.78
CA GLN A 25 8.89 -2.46 5.10
C GLN A 25 9.33 -1.09 4.58
N MET A 26 10.13 -0.35 5.35
CA MET A 26 10.72 0.92 4.90
C MET A 26 11.70 0.69 3.74
N ALA A 27 12.55 -0.31 3.83
CA ALA A 27 13.52 -0.64 2.77
C ALA A 27 12.85 -1.12 1.48
N SER A 28 11.71 -1.82 1.54
CA SER A 28 10.96 -2.22 0.35
C SER A 28 10.26 -1.03 -0.32
N GLY A 29 9.65 -0.14 0.48
CA GLY A 29 9.04 1.08 -0.03
C GLY A 29 10.04 2.01 -0.72
N GLU A 30 11.22 2.14 -0.16
CA GLU A 30 12.29 2.98 -0.71
C GLU A 30 12.88 2.40 -2.01
N ARG A 31 12.99 1.07 -2.12
CA ARG A 31 13.39 0.39 -3.36
C ARG A 31 12.36 0.55 -4.46
N ASP A 32 11.08 0.42 -4.16
CA ASP A 32 9.99 0.60 -5.12
C ASP A 32 10.00 2.03 -5.69
N ARG A 33 10.21 3.02 -4.83
CA ARG A 33 10.34 4.43 -5.22
C ARG A 33 11.58 4.67 -6.09
N ALA A 34 12.72 4.11 -5.70
CA ALA A 34 13.96 4.24 -6.47
C ALA A 34 13.86 3.59 -7.85
N THR A 35 13.00 2.58 -8.02
CA THR A 35 12.87 1.83 -9.27
C THR A 35 11.80 2.41 -10.20
N ASN A 36 10.69 2.89 -9.64
CA ASN A 36 9.49 3.24 -10.41
C ASN A 36 9.09 4.73 -10.29
N GLY A 37 9.70 5.48 -9.37
CA GLY A 37 9.32 6.88 -9.09
C GLY A 37 7.99 7.04 -8.35
N PHE A 38 7.36 5.95 -7.88
CA PHE A 38 6.15 5.99 -7.07
C PHE A 38 6.10 4.84 -6.07
N GLN A 39 5.25 4.96 -5.05
CA GLN A 39 5.07 3.97 -4.00
C GLN A 39 3.59 3.69 -3.75
N LEU A 40 3.29 2.44 -3.39
CA LEU A 40 2.01 2.05 -2.82
C LEU A 40 2.23 1.64 -1.36
N GLY A 41 1.66 2.39 -0.43
CA GLY A 41 1.69 2.08 1.00
C GLY A 41 0.73 0.97 1.38
N GLN A 42 0.86 0.46 2.60
CA GLN A 42 -0.11 -0.47 3.16
C GLN A 42 -1.37 0.31 3.55
N ASN A 43 -2.53 -0.21 3.16
CA ASN A 43 -3.81 0.36 3.58
C ASN A 43 -3.98 0.29 5.10
N TYR A 44 -4.69 1.24 5.66
CA TYR A 44 -5.00 1.28 7.08
C TYR A 44 -6.47 1.67 7.34
N PRO A 45 -7.14 0.97 8.27
CA PRO A 45 -6.68 -0.23 8.93
C PRO A 45 -6.53 -1.42 7.96
N ASN A 46 -5.71 -2.41 8.36
CA ASN A 46 -5.57 -3.68 7.67
C ASN A 46 -5.32 -4.80 8.70
N PRO A 47 -6.24 -5.74 8.94
CA PRO A 47 -7.56 -5.89 8.28
C PRO A 47 -8.49 -4.70 8.50
N PHE A 48 -9.46 -4.53 7.60
CA PHE A 48 -10.41 -3.42 7.70
C PHE A 48 -11.88 -3.90 7.68
N ASN A 49 -12.74 -3.07 8.25
CA ASN A 49 -14.19 -3.24 8.24
C ASN A 49 -14.88 -1.90 8.61
N PRO A 50 -15.74 -1.35 7.78
CA PRO A 50 -16.01 -1.69 6.38
C PRO A 50 -15.11 -0.95 5.39
N GLU A 51 -14.26 -0.03 5.85
CA GLU A 51 -13.56 0.94 5.02
C GLU A 51 -12.07 1.04 5.35
N THR A 52 -11.28 1.48 4.38
CA THR A 52 -9.84 1.63 4.54
C THR A 52 -9.28 2.77 3.70
N THR A 53 -8.19 3.37 4.18
CA THR A 53 -7.42 4.38 3.46
C THR A 53 -6.19 3.74 2.84
N ILE A 54 -5.86 4.12 1.62
CA ILE A 54 -4.75 3.61 0.82
C ILE A 54 -3.78 4.76 0.57
N PRO A 55 -2.64 4.81 1.29
CA PRO A 55 -1.62 5.82 1.04
C PRO A 55 -0.77 5.45 -0.17
N PHE A 56 -0.38 6.44 -0.96
CA PHE A 56 0.57 6.30 -2.04
C PHE A 56 1.39 7.57 -2.22
N ALA A 57 2.55 7.46 -2.85
CA ALA A 57 3.43 8.59 -3.09
C ALA A 57 3.87 8.65 -4.55
N LEU A 58 3.98 9.85 -5.06
CA LEU A 58 4.48 10.16 -6.41
C LEU A 58 5.77 10.97 -6.27
N GLY A 59 6.87 10.45 -6.80
CA GLY A 59 8.13 11.15 -6.90
C GLY A 59 8.20 12.07 -8.12
N GLU A 60 9.20 12.91 -8.21
CA GLU A 60 9.40 13.84 -9.34
C GLU A 60 9.60 13.09 -10.66
N GLU A 61 10.09 11.88 -10.61
CA GLU A 61 10.47 11.06 -11.77
C GLU A 61 9.26 10.68 -12.65
N VAL A 62 8.06 10.70 -12.11
CA VAL A 62 6.84 10.40 -12.89
C VAL A 62 6.24 11.63 -13.59
N PHE A 63 6.76 12.82 -13.31
CA PHE A 63 6.33 14.08 -13.93
C PHE A 63 7.25 14.48 -15.08
N VAL A 64 7.18 13.73 -16.18
CA VAL A 64 8.05 13.94 -17.35
C VAL A 64 7.57 15.14 -18.16
N ASP A 65 8.49 16.04 -18.51
CA ASP A 65 8.23 17.25 -19.31
C ASP A 65 7.12 18.15 -18.74
N GLY A 66 6.98 18.20 -17.42
CA GLY A 66 5.96 19.01 -16.74
C GLY A 66 4.53 18.51 -16.93
N ARG A 67 4.35 17.29 -17.43
CA ARG A 67 3.01 16.67 -17.58
C ARG A 67 2.52 16.11 -16.25
N PRO A 68 1.20 16.12 -16.01
CA PRO A 68 0.62 15.44 -14.88
C PRO A 68 0.93 13.94 -14.88
N ALA A 69 1.05 13.34 -13.70
CA ALA A 69 1.10 11.90 -13.55
C ALA A 69 -0.30 11.32 -13.63
N VAL A 70 -0.51 10.32 -14.46
CA VAL A 70 -1.78 9.60 -14.63
C VAL A 70 -1.78 8.36 -13.77
N VAL A 71 -2.64 8.34 -12.75
CA VAL A 71 -2.68 7.32 -11.70
C VAL A 71 -3.96 6.48 -11.81
N SER A 72 -3.81 5.18 -11.72
CA SER A 72 -4.93 4.26 -11.51
C SER A 72 -4.65 3.34 -10.33
N ILE A 73 -5.62 3.21 -9.43
CA ILE A 73 -5.60 2.23 -8.35
C ILE A 73 -6.77 1.27 -8.56
N ARG A 74 -6.50 -0.02 -8.53
CA ARG A 74 -7.48 -1.08 -8.76
C ARG A 74 -7.49 -2.06 -7.62
N ILE A 75 -8.68 -2.51 -7.24
CA ILE A 75 -8.86 -3.58 -6.29
C ILE A 75 -9.32 -4.83 -7.03
N PHE A 76 -8.60 -5.93 -6.83
CA PHE A 76 -8.89 -7.23 -7.44
C PHE A 76 -9.19 -8.28 -6.36
N ASN A 77 -10.01 -9.26 -6.71
CA ASN A 77 -10.09 -10.48 -5.92
C ASN A 77 -8.94 -11.43 -6.26
N VAL A 78 -8.87 -12.58 -5.58
CA VAL A 78 -7.82 -13.60 -5.80
C VAL A 78 -7.87 -14.27 -7.18
N LEU A 79 -8.99 -14.13 -7.91
CA LEU A 79 -9.15 -14.57 -9.29
C LEU A 79 -8.74 -13.51 -10.31
N ALA A 80 -8.11 -12.43 -9.87
CA ALA A 80 -7.71 -11.28 -10.70
C ALA A 80 -8.89 -10.58 -11.39
N GLN A 81 -10.09 -10.66 -10.84
CA GLN A 81 -11.25 -9.91 -11.31
C GLN A 81 -11.28 -8.54 -10.65
N LEU A 82 -11.51 -7.49 -11.45
CA LEU A 82 -11.64 -6.14 -10.94
C LEU A 82 -12.89 -6.01 -10.07
N ILE A 83 -12.70 -5.57 -8.83
CA ILE A 83 -13.76 -5.34 -7.86
C ILE A 83 -14.20 -3.88 -7.89
N ASN A 84 -13.24 -2.94 -7.73
CA ASN A 84 -13.55 -1.52 -7.75
C ASN A 84 -12.28 -0.68 -7.91
N HIS A 85 -12.49 0.63 -8.09
CA HIS A 85 -11.47 1.66 -7.93
C HIS A 85 -11.71 2.40 -6.62
N PRO A 86 -10.72 2.60 -5.76
CA PRO A 86 -10.86 3.52 -4.63
C PRO A 86 -11.05 4.95 -5.13
N VAL A 87 -11.59 5.82 -4.28
CA VAL A 87 -11.78 7.23 -4.61
C VAL A 87 -10.67 8.09 -4.03
N ALA A 88 -10.34 9.18 -4.70
CA ALA A 88 -9.30 10.10 -4.27
C ALA A 88 -9.74 10.90 -3.04
N LEU A 89 -8.81 11.07 -2.09
CA LEU A 89 -8.94 11.97 -0.94
C LEU A 89 -8.00 13.16 -1.10
N GLY A 90 -8.49 14.36 -0.77
CA GLY A 90 -7.68 15.57 -0.80
C GLY A 90 -7.19 15.99 -2.20
N HIS A 91 -7.81 15.49 -3.26
CA HIS A 91 -7.42 15.84 -4.63
C HIS A 91 -8.02 17.21 -5.01
N PRO A 92 -7.21 18.17 -5.50
CA PRO A 92 -7.67 19.55 -5.72
C PRO A 92 -8.86 19.69 -6.66
N THR A 93 -8.95 18.84 -7.69
CA THR A 93 -9.99 18.89 -8.72
C THR A 93 -10.76 17.58 -8.89
N GLY A 94 -10.38 16.55 -8.17
CA GLY A 94 -10.92 15.19 -8.29
C GLY A 94 -11.30 14.56 -6.95
N GLU A 95 -11.64 15.37 -5.94
CA GLU A 95 -12.05 14.84 -4.64
C GLU A 95 -13.23 13.90 -4.77
N GLY A 96 -13.10 12.68 -4.20
CA GLY A 96 -14.13 11.65 -4.27
C GLY A 96 -14.28 10.98 -5.64
N MET A 97 -13.49 11.36 -6.64
CA MET A 97 -13.48 10.67 -7.93
C MET A 97 -12.75 9.34 -7.85
N PRO A 98 -13.20 8.32 -8.61
CA PRO A 98 -12.43 7.09 -8.76
C PRO A 98 -11.00 7.38 -9.23
N VAL A 99 -10.02 6.75 -8.58
CA VAL A 99 -8.62 6.82 -9.03
C VAL A 99 -8.44 5.86 -10.21
N ASP A 100 -9.03 6.24 -11.32
CA ASP A 100 -8.92 5.56 -12.61
C ASP A 100 -8.50 6.57 -13.67
N ARG A 101 -7.22 6.53 -14.04
CA ARG A 101 -6.57 7.53 -14.91
C ARG A 101 -6.73 8.96 -14.42
N LEU A 102 -6.70 9.13 -13.10
CA LEU A 102 -6.79 10.44 -12.47
C LEU A 102 -5.44 11.16 -12.56
N GLU A 103 -5.48 12.43 -12.95
CA GLU A 103 -4.26 13.23 -13.12
C GLU A 103 -3.86 13.91 -11.82
N TYR A 104 -2.60 13.76 -11.45
CA TYR A 104 -1.96 14.45 -10.34
C TYR A 104 -0.93 15.42 -10.88
N ALA A 105 -1.03 16.69 -10.48
CA ALA A 105 -0.22 17.77 -11.05
C ALA A 105 1.18 17.91 -10.43
N GLN A 106 1.37 17.38 -9.21
CA GLN A 106 2.60 17.59 -8.43
C GLN A 106 3.02 16.31 -7.70
N PRO A 107 4.33 16.13 -7.45
CA PRO A 107 4.82 15.08 -6.57
C PRO A 107 4.33 15.29 -5.14
N GLY A 108 4.29 14.23 -4.36
CA GLY A 108 3.90 14.26 -2.97
C GLY A 108 3.31 12.95 -2.47
N GLU A 109 2.74 13.02 -1.27
CA GLU A 109 2.02 11.93 -0.63
C GLU A 109 0.52 12.16 -0.76
N PHE A 110 -0.19 11.10 -1.13
CA PHE A 110 -1.62 11.13 -1.42
C PHE A 110 -2.33 9.95 -0.78
N GLU A 111 -3.63 10.05 -0.70
CA GLU A 111 -4.47 9.00 -0.15
C GLU A 111 -5.66 8.73 -1.07
N ALA A 112 -6.08 7.47 -1.08
CA ALA A 112 -7.34 7.03 -1.66
C ALA A 112 -8.16 6.29 -0.60
N PHE A 113 -9.45 6.17 -0.84
CA PHE A 113 -10.41 5.57 0.09
C PHE A 113 -11.19 4.47 -0.59
N TRP A 114 -11.36 3.33 0.10
CA TRP A 114 -12.22 2.25 -0.34
C TRP A 114 -13.19 1.85 0.78
N ASP A 115 -14.46 1.85 0.44
CA ASP A 115 -15.57 1.53 1.34
C ASP A 115 -15.89 0.02 1.44
N GLY A 116 -15.04 -0.83 0.85
CA GLY A 116 -15.27 -2.27 0.83
C GLY A 116 -16.40 -2.73 -0.08
N ARG A 117 -16.80 -1.90 -1.05
CA ARG A 117 -17.85 -2.24 -2.01
C ARG A 117 -17.31 -2.51 -3.39
N ASP A 118 -18.05 -3.35 -4.13
CA ASP A 118 -17.80 -3.58 -5.56
C ASP A 118 -18.38 -2.42 -6.42
N GLN A 119 -18.16 -2.48 -7.72
CA GLN A 119 -18.66 -1.47 -8.68
C GLN A 119 -20.20 -1.37 -8.70
N MET A 120 -20.92 -2.36 -8.22
CA MET A 120 -22.37 -2.35 -8.10
C MET A 120 -22.86 -1.85 -6.75
N GLY A 121 -21.95 -1.41 -5.86
CA GLY A 121 -22.27 -0.91 -4.53
C GLY A 121 -22.53 -1.99 -3.49
N ARG A 122 -22.27 -3.27 -3.81
CA ARG A 122 -22.47 -4.38 -2.89
C ARG A 122 -21.24 -4.57 -2.00
N GLN A 123 -21.45 -4.83 -0.72
CA GLN A 123 -20.38 -5.14 0.21
C GLN A 123 -19.63 -6.40 -0.23
N VAL A 124 -18.31 -6.33 -0.31
CA VAL A 124 -17.49 -7.51 -0.65
C VAL A 124 -17.44 -8.52 0.52
N ALA A 125 -17.16 -9.77 0.21
CA ALA A 125 -16.98 -10.81 1.21
C ALA A 125 -15.68 -10.61 2.01
N SER A 126 -15.65 -11.11 3.26
CA SER A 126 -14.40 -11.21 4.01
C SER A 126 -13.40 -12.07 3.25
N GLY A 127 -12.15 -11.67 3.24
CA GLY A 127 -11.10 -12.41 2.57
C GLY A 127 -9.95 -11.54 2.12
N VAL A 128 -9.13 -12.09 1.23
CA VAL A 128 -7.94 -11.44 0.68
C VAL A 128 -8.27 -10.82 -0.67
N TYR A 129 -7.88 -9.56 -0.82
CA TYR A 129 -7.95 -8.79 -2.07
C TYR A 129 -6.55 -8.26 -2.41
N LEU A 130 -6.36 -7.85 -3.65
CA LEU A 130 -5.13 -7.26 -4.12
C LEU A 130 -5.41 -5.83 -4.58
N MET A 131 -4.69 -4.88 -4.04
CA MET A 131 -4.69 -3.51 -4.55
C MET A 131 -3.46 -3.27 -5.42
N GLN A 132 -3.65 -2.63 -6.55
CA GLN A 132 -2.61 -2.38 -7.53
C GLN A 132 -2.64 -0.92 -7.94
N ILE A 133 -1.48 -0.26 -7.92
CA ILE A 133 -1.29 1.08 -8.47
C ILE A 133 -0.50 1.02 -9.76
N SER A 134 -0.92 1.74 -10.77
CA SER A 134 -0.17 2.02 -11.98
C SER A 134 -0.08 3.52 -12.21
N VAL A 135 1.08 4.00 -12.65
CA VAL A 135 1.35 5.40 -12.92
C VAL A 135 1.98 5.50 -14.32
N ASN A 136 1.40 6.34 -15.18
CA ASN A 136 1.89 6.58 -16.55
C ASN A 136 2.11 5.30 -17.39
N GLY A 137 1.43 4.22 -17.09
CA GLY A 137 1.64 2.93 -17.76
C GLY A 137 2.94 2.21 -17.37
N LEU A 138 3.65 2.67 -16.34
CA LEU A 138 4.82 1.99 -15.79
C LEU A 138 4.43 0.68 -15.10
N ARG A 139 5.44 -0.14 -14.77
CA ARG A 139 5.22 -1.41 -14.08
C ARG A 139 4.44 -1.18 -12.78
N PRO A 140 3.29 -1.85 -12.61
CA PRO A 140 2.44 -1.64 -11.44
C PRO A 140 3.04 -2.23 -10.17
N LEU A 141 2.67 -1.65 -9.03
CA LEU A 141 2.93 -2.17 -7.69
C LEU A 141 1.66 -2.76 -7.13
N THR A 142 1.77 -3.88 -6.43
CA THR A 142 0.64 -4.62 -5.86
C THR A 142 0.86 -4.90 -4.39
N ARG A 143 -0.21 -4.73 -3.58
CA ARG A 143 -0.23 -5.08 -2.15
C ARG A 143 -1.48 -5.87 -1.81
N LYS A 144 -1.35 -6.69 -0.78
CA LYS A 144 -2.44 -7.48 -0.22
C LYS A 144 -3.26 -6.64 0.76
N VAL A 145 -4.59 -6.77 0.67
CA VAL A 145 -5.58 -6.13 1.54
C VAL A 145 -6.46 -7.21 2.15
N ILE A 146 -6.76 -7.12 3.44
CA ILE A 146 -7.58 -8.09 4.14
C ILE A 146 -8.87 -7.42 4.61
N VAL A 147 -9.99 -7.94 4.13
CA VAL A 147 -11.34 -7.53 4.55
C VAL A 147 -11.82 -8.47 5.65
N MET A 148 -12.25 -7.90 6.76
CA MET A 148 -12.88 -8.62 7.86
C MET A 148 -14.24 -7.99 8.16
N LYS A 149 -15.26 -8.81 8.18
CA LYS A 149 -16.59 -8.41 8.64
C LYS A 149 -16.84 -8.85 10.07
#